data_bd072fd6a0e1cf6a2d880990d3a026dc
#
_entry.id   bd072fd6a0e1cf6a2d880990d3a026dc
#
_cell.length_a   1.000
_cell.length_b   1.000
_cell.length_c   1.000
_cell.angle_alpha   90.00
_cell.angle_beta   90.00
_cell.angle_gamma   90.00
#
_symmetry.space_group_name_H-M   'P 1'
#
loop_
_entity.id
_entity.type
_entity.pdbx_description
1 polymer ?
#
loop_
_entity_poly.entity_id
_entity_poly.type
_entity_poly.pdbx_seq_one_letter_code
_entity_poly.pdbx_strand_id
1 'polypeptide(L)'
;ELLESTDISETIRNMIRGQMEDVVKLYVPPESVEEQWDVSGLETALAADYQITAPIAQWMKDDAELTDETLRERVVAMALQAWSTREASVGVELMRQLERSLMLQTLDHHWREHLGSLDHLRQGIHLRGYAQKNPKQEYKREAFELFSQLLDVVKMEVTRLLMTVRIQSQEQVAQAAEEIEARASQVGNVTYTHPNEDGSVSSEAGQESAVAAAAVASLPKVGRNEPCPCGSGKKYKNCHGKLA
;
A
#
# COMPACT_ATOMS: atom_id res chain seq x y z
N GLU A 1 2.80 -6.24 -11.78
CA GLU A 1 1.77 -5.45 -12.54
C GLU A 1 1.83 -3.95 -12.21
N LEU A 2 1.72 -3.51 -10.93
CA LEU A 2 1.76 -2.08 -10.55
C LEU A 2 3.06 -1.36 -10.96
N LEU A 3 4.20 -2.04 -10.92
CA LEU A 3 5.50 -1.50 -11.32
C LEU A 3 5.73 -1.54 -12.84
N GLU A 4 5.07 -2.45 -13.54
CA GLU A 4 5.25 -2.68 -14.97
C GLU A 4 4.16 -2.02 -15.81
N SER A 5 2.95 -1.88 -15.25
CA SER A 5 1.82 -1.25 -15.94
C SER A 5 1.87 0.27 -15.82
N THR A 6 1.77 0.94 -16.94
CA THR A 6 1.62 2.41 -17.00
C THR A 6 0.18 2.86 -16.76
N ASP A 7 -0.80 1.98 -16.97
CA ASP A 7 -2.22 2.25 -16.78
C ASP A 7 -2.84 1.26 -15.77
N ILE A 8 -3.30 1.79 -14.66
CA ILE A 8 -4.00 1.06 -13.57
C ILE A 8 -5.44 1.54 -13.40
N SER A 9 -5.97 2.31 -14.34
CA SER A 9 -7.30 2.93 -14.26
C SER A 9 -8.43 1.93 -14.02
N GLU A 10 -8.35 0.75 -14.64
CA GLU A 10 -9.35 -0.30 -14.42
C GLU A 10 -9.29 -0.84 -12.97
N THR A 11 -8.09 -1.05 -12.45
CA THR A 11 -7.90 -1.46 -11.06
C THR A 11 -8.48 -0.42 -10.11
N ILE A 12 -8.21 0.86 -10.33
CA ILE A 12 -8.77 1.97 -9.52
C ILE A 12 -10.29 2.01 -9.60
N ARG A 13 -10.89 1.89 -10.78
CA ARG A 13 -12.35 1.85 -10.94
C ARG A 13 -12.98 0.68 -10.19
N ASN A 14 -12.36 -0.50 -10.26
CA ASN A 14 -12.81 -1.68 -9.53
C ASN A 14 -12.68 -1.50 -8.01
N MET A 15 -11.62 -0.84 -7.54
CA MET A 15 -11.45 -0.50 -6.12
C MET A 15 -12.52 0.48 -5.65
N ILE A 16 -12.78 1.55 -6.41
CA ILE A 16 -13.84 2.53 -6.09
C ILE A 16 -15.20 1.82 -6.03
N ARG A 17 -15.51 0.97 -7.01
CA ARG A 17 -16.76 0.20 -7.02
C ARG A 17 -16.89 -0.66 -5.77
N GLY A 18 -15.92 -1.54 -5.51
CA GLY A 18 -15.96 -2.44 -4.36
C GLY A 18 -16.05 -1.68 -3.04
N GLN A 19 -15.29 -0.58 -2.89
CA GLN A 19 -15.33 0.23 -1.69
C GLN A 19 -16.68 0.91 -1.48
N MET A 20 -17.32 1.43 -2.54
CA MET A 20 -18.66 2.01 -2.44
C MET A 20 -19.71 0.95 -2.09
N GLU A 21 -19.62 -0.23 -2.67
CA GLU A 21 -20.50 -1.36 -2.31
C GLU A 21 -20.36 -1.73 -0.84
N ASP A 22 -19.14 -1.77 -0.31
CA ASP A 22 -18.89 -2.13 1.09
C ASP A 22 -19.36 -1.04 2.05
N VAL A 23 -19.17 0.24 1.71
CA VAL A 23 -19.71 1.36 2.47
C VAL A 23 -21.23 1.32 2.50
N VAL A 24 -21.90 1.10 1.37
CA VAL A 24 -23.36 1.00 1.35
C VAL A 24 -23.84 -0.17 2.19
N LYS A 25 -23.23 -1.36 2.10
CA LYS A 25 -23.59 -2.53 2.91
C LYS A 25 -23.49 -2.29 4.42
N LEU A 26 -22.56 -1.41 4.85
CA LEU A 26 -22.39 -1.10 6.28
C LEU A 26 -23.61 -0.37 6.86
N TYR A 27 -24.22 0.54 6.09
CA TYR A 27 -25.36 1.37 6.52
C TYR A 27 -26.71 0.83 6.03
N VAL A 28 -26.70 0.09 4.94
CA VAL A 28 -27.84 -0.53 4.29
C VAL A 28 -27.54 -2.03 4.12
N PRO A 29 -27.84 -2.85 5.14
CA PRO A 29 -27.58 -4.28 5.08
C PRO A 29 -28.35 -4.93 3.92
N PRO A 30 -27.76 -5.91 3.21
CA PRO A 30 -28.44 -6.62 2.13
C PRO A 30 -29.74 -7.26 2.59
N GLU A 31 -30.75 -7.24 1.73
CA GLU A 31 -32.09 -7.84 2.00
C GLU A 31 -32.81 -7.20 3.21
N SER A 32 -32.38 -6.03 3.67
CA SER A 32 -33.02 -5.31 4.76
C SER A 32 -34.17 -4.44 4.27
N VAL A 33 -35.13 -4.15 5.16
CA VAL A 33 -36.24 -3.23 4.88
C VAL A 33 -35.77 -1.78 5.11
N GLU A 34 -36.41 -0.83 4.44
CA GLU A 34 -36.06 0.59 4.48
C GLU A 34 -35.99 1.19 5.89
N GLU A 35 -36.80 0.70 6.83
CA GLU A 35 -36.79 1.16 8.22
C GLU A 35 -35.50 0.83 8.98
N GLN A 36 -34.70 -0.11 8.46
CA GLN A 36 -33.42 -0.52 9.05
C GLN A 36 -32.23 0.23 8.44
N TRP A 37 -32.47 1.05 7.42
CA TRP A 37 -31.41 1.78 6.73
C TRP A 37 -30.96 3.01 7.51
N ASP A 38 -29.66 3.11 7.77
CA ASP A 38 -29.07 4.35 8.31
C ASP A 38 -28.69 5.29 7.17
N VAL A 39 -29.70 5.91 6.59
CA VAL A 39 -29.53 6.84 5.46
C VAL A 39 -28.69 8.05 5.82
N SER A 40 -28.92 8.61 7.02
CA SER A 40 -28.19 9.80 7.47
C SER A 40 -26.71 9.50 7.72
N GLY A 41 -26.41 8.32 8.26
CA GLY A 41 -25.04 7.83 8.44
C GLY A 41 -24.35 7.64 7.11
N LEU A 42 -25.01 7.03 6.13
CA LEU A 42 -24.49 6.82 4.79
C LEU A 42 -24.20 8.14 4.05
N GLU A 43 -25.15 9.08 4.04
CA GLU A 43 -24.94 10.41 3.44
C GLU A 43 -23.76 11.16 4.07
N THR A 44 -23.64 11.08 5.40
CA THR A 44 -22.53 11.70 6.14
C THR A 44 -21.20 11.05 5.81
N ALA A 45 -21.13 9.72 5.77
CA ALA A 45 -19.92 8.98 5.45
C ALA A 45 -19.45 9.24 4.00
N LEU A 46 -20.37 9.24 3.03
CA LEU A 46 -20.06 9.54 1.64
C LEU A 46 -19.54 10.97 1.46
N ALA A 47 -20.14 11.93 2.17
CA ALA A 47 -19.70 13.32 2.10
C ALA A 47 -18.33 13.55 2.79
N ALA A 48 -18.13 12.98 3.98
CA ALA A 48 -16.92 13.20 4.76
C ALA A 48 -15.71 12.46 4.19
N ASP A 49 -15.88 11.18 3.85
CA ASP A 49 -14.76 10.32 3.46
C ASP A 49 -14.47 10.31 1.97
N TYR A 50 -15.48 10.59 1.12
CA TYR A 50 -15.32 10.48 -0.34
C TYR A 50 -15.70 11.76 -1.10
N GLN A 51 -16.17 12.79 -0.39
CA GLN A 51 -16.65 14.05 -0.99
C GLN A 51 -17.78 13.84 -2.03
N ILE A 52 -18.61 12.83 -1.79
CA ILE A 52 -19.77 12.52 -2.62
C ILE A 52 -21.02 12.98 -1.88
N THR A 53 -21.78 13.91 -2.47
CA THR A 53 -23.07 14.34 -1.94
C THR A 53 -24.17 13.54 -2.63
N ALA A 54 -24.60 12.44 -2.01
CA ALA A 54 -25.69 11.60 -2.51
C ALA A 54 -26.98 11.95 -1.76
N PRO A 55 -28.03 12.44 -2.44
CA PRO A 55 -29.29 12.80 -1.80
C PRO A 55 -30.20 11.56 -1.62
N ILE A 56 -29.77 10.62 -0.78
CA ILE A 56 -30.43 9.30 -0.64
C ILE A 56 -31.82 9.46 -0.06
N ALA A 57 -31.97 10.31 0.94
CA ALA A 57 -33.28 10.62 1.52
C ALA A 57 -34.29 11.18 0.49
N GLN A 58 -33.79 11.87 -0.57
CA GLN A 58 -34.62 12.33 -1.66
C GLN A 58 -34.98 11.17 -2.59
N TRP A 59 -34.04 10.31 -2.91
CA TRP A 59 -34.30 9.14 -3.78
C TRP A 59 -35.37 8.21 -3.22
N MET A 60 -35.37 7.99 -1.90
CA MET A 60 -36.41 7.20 -1.23
C MET A 60 -37.81 7.81 -1.34
N LYS A 61 -37.89 9.14 -1.44
CA LYS A 61 -39.22 9.82 -1.61
C LYS A 61 -39.70 9.78 -3.05
N ASP A 62 -38.74 9.87 -4.01
CA ASP A 62 -39.03 9.93 -5.42
C ASP A 62 -39.29 8.55 -6.04
N ASP A 63 -38.74 7.49 -5.41
CA ASP A 63 -38.77 6.11 -5.92
C ASP A 63 -39.16 5.15 -4.81
N ALA A 64 -40.48 4.83 -4.77
CA ALA A 64 -41.04 3.94 -3.77
C ALA A 64 -40.65 2.46 -3.97
N GLU A 65 -40.04 2.10 -5.09
CA GLU A 65 -39.54 0.75 -5.39
C GLU A 65 -38.01 0.67 -5.22
N LEU A 66 -37.40 1.64 -4.55
CA LEU A 66 -35.95 1.66 -4.34
C LEU A 66 -35.52 0.48 -3.48
N THR A 67 -34.69 -0.40 -4.02
CA THR A 67 -34.10 -1.54 -3.29
C THR A 67 -32.68 -1.23 -2.84
N ASP A 68 -32.15 -2.01 -1.90
CA ASP A 68 -30.74 -1.93 -1.48
C ASP A 68 -29.77 -2.12 -2.64
N GLU A 69 -30.12 -2.95 -3.61
CA GLU A 69 -29.33 -3.19 -4.82
C GLU A 69 -29.30 -1.96 -5.74
N THR A 70 -30.48 -1.40 -6.06
CA THR A 70 -30.58 -0.21 -6.91
C THR A 70 -29.96 1.03 -6.26
N LEU A 71 -30.08 1.17 -4.94
CA LEU A 71 -29.39 2.21 -4.18
C LEU A 71 -27.87 2.07 -4.31
N ARG A 72 -27.36 0.86 -4.12
CA ARG A 72 -25.92 0.54 -4.24
C ARG A 72 -25.40 0.89 -5.65
N GLU A 73 -26.12 0.48 -6.68
CA GLU A 73 -25.76 0.81 -8.05
C GLU A 73 -25.74 2.33 -8.31
N ARG A 74 -26.71 3.08 -7.79
CA ARG A 74 -26.74 4.55 -7.93
C ARG A 74 -25.54 5.21 -7.24
N VAL A 75 -25.19 4.77 -6.00
CA VAL A 75 -24.02 5.31 -5.28
C VAL A 75 -22.71 5.00 -6.03
N VAL A 76 -22.56 3.76 -6.51
CA VAL A 76 -21.39 3.37 -7.33
C VAL A 76 -21.29 4.21 -8.60
N ALA A 77 -22.41 4.39 -9.31
CA ALA A 77 -22.44 5.20 -10.53
C ALA A 77 -22.03 6.66 -10.24
N MET A 78 -22.54 7.26 -9.15
CA MET A 78 -22.14 8.61 -8.74
C MET A 78 -20.65 8.71 -8.41
N ALA A 79 -20.10 7.73 -7.72
CA ALA A 79 -18.67 7.71 -7.38
C ALA A 79 -17.79 7.63 -8.63
N LEU A 80 -18.13 6.74 -9.56
CA LEU A 80 -17.42 6.59 -10.84
C LEU A 80 -17.55 7.83 -11.71
N GLN A 81 -18.71 8.49 -11.70
CA GLN A 81 -18.92 9.76 -12.42
C GLN A 81 -18.09 10.88 -11.80
N ALA A 82 -18.08 11.01 -10.47
CA ALA A 82 -17.25 11.98 -9.77
C ALA A 82 -15.77 11.77 -10.10
N TRP A 83 -15.31 10.51 -10.14
CA TRP A 83 -13.98 10.14 -10.53
C TRP A 83 -13.65 10.54 -11.98
N SER A 84 -14.52 10.20 -12.95
CA SER A 84 -14.31 10.55 -14.36
C SER A 84 -14.30 12.06 -14.58
N THR A 85 -15.11 12.82 -13.84
CA THR A 85 -15.10 14.28 -13.89
C THR A 85 -13.77 14.86 -13.40
N ARG A 86 -13.20 14.28 -12.34
CA ARG A 86 -11.85 14.66 -11.86
C ARG A 86 -10.78 14.32 -12.86
N GLU A 87 -10.80 13.12 -13.42
CA GLU A 87 -9.87 12.70 -14.46
C GLU A 87 -9.87 13.68 -15.63
N ALA A 88 -11.06 14.09 -16.09
CA ALA A 88 -11.21 15.08 -17.16
C ALA A 88 -10.67 16.46 -16.81
N SER A 89 -10.79 16.87 -15.53
CA SER A 89 -10.31 18.19 -15.07
C SER A 89 -8.81 18.27 -14.89
N VAL A 90 -8.17 17.17 -14.49
CA VAL A 90 -6.73 17.06 -14.18
C VAL A 90 -5.92 16.71 -15.40
N GLY A 91 -6.48 15.91 -16.27
CA GLY A 91 -5.81 15.29 -17.40
C GLY A 91 -5.36 13.86 -17.10
N VAL A 92 -5.50 13.00 -18.11
CA VAL A 92 -5.33 11.55 -17.98
C VAL A 92 -3.92 11.18 -17.51
N GLU A 93 -2.89 11.77 -18.10
CA GLU A 93 -1.49 11.45 -17.78
C GLU A 93 -1.14 11.71 -16.30
N LEU A 94 -1.49 12.91 -15.81
CA LEU A 94 -1.23 13.28 -14.41
C LEU A 94 -2.05 12.41 -13.45
N MET A 95 -3.28 12.06 -13.84
CA MET A 95 -4.11 11.18 -13.05
C MET A 95 -3.48 9.78 -12.92
N ARG A 96 -2.94 9.21 -14.01
CA ARG A 96 -2.23 7.90 -13.96
C ARG A 96 -1.00 7.94 -13.06
N GLN A 97 -0.24 9.03 -13.09
CA GLN A 97 0.92 9.21 -12.19
C GLN A 97 0.47 9.30 -10.74
N LEU A 98 -0.54 10.08 -10.44
CA LEU A 98 -1.09 10.24 -9.09
C LEU A 98 -1.63 8.91 -8.54
N GLU A 99 -2.46 8.20 -9.30
CA GLU A 99 -3.02 6.89 -8.93
C GLU A 99 -1.90 5.92 -8.55
N ARG A 100 -0.89 5.81 -9.42
CA ARG A 100 0.22 4.90 -9.21
C ARG A 100 1.06 5.27 -7.99
N SER A 101 1.36 6.56 -7.81
CA SER A 101 2.14 7.05 -6.68
C SER A 101 1.42 6.83 -5.35
N LEU A 102 0.14 7.17 -5.27
CA LEU A 102 -0.67 6.96 -4.07
C LEU A 102 -0.83 5.47 -3.75
N MET A 103 -1.10 4.63 -4.76
CA MET A 103 -1.21 3.19 -4.58
C MET A 103 0.07 2.59 -4.01
N LEU A 104 1.23 2.93 -4.59
CA LEU A 104 2.52 2.41 -4.14
C LEU A 104 2.86 2.90 -2.72
N GLN A 105 2.63 4.17 -2.43
CA GLN A 105 2.89 4.74 -1.11
C GLN A 105 2.03 4.10 -0.02
N THR A 106 0.72 3.97 -0.26
CA THR A 106 -0.22 3.35 0.68
C THR A 106 0.12 1.87 0.88
N LEU A 107 0.39 1.14 -0.22
CA LEU A 107 0.80 -0.26 -0.15
C LEU A 107 2.07 -0.43 0.66
N ASP A 108 3.11 0.38 0.43
CA ASP A 108 4.39 0.28 1.13
C ASP A 108 4.26 0.56 2.63
N HIS A 109 3.42 1.55 2.99
CA HIS A 109 3.14 1.87 4.39
C HIS A 109 2.48 0.68 5.12
N HIS A 110 1.36 0.20 4.62
CA HIS A 110 0.64 -0.90 5.25
C HIS A 110 1.35 -2.25 5.15
N TRP A 111 2.16 -2.44 4.10
CA TRP A 111 2.98 -3.64 3.99
C TRP A 111 4.00 -3.75 5.12
N ARG A 112 4.65 -2.65 5.50
CA ARG A 112 5.58 -2.63 6.64
C ARG A 112 4.88 -2.97 7.95
N GLU A 113 3.70 -2.41 8.18
CA GLU A 113 2.89 -2.72 9.37
C GLU A 113 2.46 -4.20 9.38
N HIS A 114 2.06 -4.72 8.22
CA HIS A 114 1.69 -6.11 8.06
C HIS A 114 2.85 -7.07 8.37
N LEU A 115 4.06 -6.77 7.89
CA LEU A 115 5.24 -7.56 8.22
C LEU A 115 5.52 -7.56 9.73
N GLY A 116 5.37 -6.41 10.40
CA GLY A 116 5.46 -6.32 11.86
C GLY A 116 4.40 -7.18 12.57
N SER A 117 3.16 -7.15 12.09
CA SER A 117 2.06 -7.96 12.62
C SER A 117 2.31 -9.46 12.44
N LEU A 118 2.83 -9.87 11.28
CA LEU A 118 3.21 -11.27 11.04
C LEU A 118 4.36 -11.72 11.95
N ASP A 119 5.32 -10.84 12.24
CA ASP A 119 6.41 -11.17 13.16
C ASP A 119 5.90 -11.35 14.59
N HIS A 120 5.00 -10.47 15.06
CA HIS A 120 4.33 -10.65 16.35
C HIS A 120 3.51 -11.95 16.41
N LEU A 121 2.77 -12.26 15.35
CA LEU A 121 2.03 -13.52 15.25
C LEU A 121 2.97 -14.73 15.36
N ARG A 122 4.09 -14.70 14.65
CA ARG A 122 5.11 -15.77 14.67
C ARG A 122 5.69 -15.99 16.05
N GLN A 123 5.99 -14.91 16.78
CA GLN A 123 6.53 -15.00 18.14
C GLN A 123 5.54 -15.61 19.14
N GLY A 124 4.24 -15.31 18.99
CA GLY A 124 3.20 -15.75 19.92
C GLY A 124 2.49 -17.05 19.54
N ILE A 125 2.67 -17.57 18.33
CA ILE A 125 1.83 -18.66 17.80
C ILE A 125 1.98 -19.99 18.57
N HIS A 126 3.16 -20.26 19.13
CA HIS A 126 3.43 -21.47 19.90
C HIS A 126 2.52 -21.58 21.15
N LEU A 127 2.08 -20.45 21.71
CA LEU A 127 1.16 -20.44 22.86
C LEU A 127 -0.21 -21.04 22.54
N ARG A 128 -0.60 -21.10 21.26
CA ARG A 128 -1.83 -21.77 20.81
C ARG A 128 -1.82 -23.28 21.10
N GLY A 129 -0.63 -23.87 21.22
CA GLY A 129 -0.46 -25.26 21.60
C GLY A 129 -1.02 -25.60 22.99
N TYR A 130 -0.99 -24.65 23.94
CA TYR A 130 -1.59 -24.84 25.28
C TYR A 130 -3.11 -24.98 25.23
N ALA A 131 -3.75 -24.41 24.20
CA ALA A 131 -5.19 -24.53 23.94
C ALA A 131 -5.52 -25.76 23.07
N GLN A 132 -4.63 -26.72 22.93
CA GLN A 132 -4.78 -27.93 22.11
C GLN A 132 -5.00 -27.63 20.61
N LYS A 133 -4.63 -26.44 20.14
CA LYS A 133 -4.68 -26.06 18.73
C LYS A 133 -3.34 -26.35 18.05
N ASN A 134 -3.39 -26.68 16.76
CA ASN A 134 -2.18 -26.87 15.99
C ASN A 134 -1.58 -25.50 15.60
N PRO A 135 -0.40 -25.11 16.13
CA PRO A 135 0.17 -23.78 15.89
C PRO A 135 0.39 -23.45 14.41
N LYS A 136 0.75 -24.45 13.58
CA LYS A 136 0.95 -24.22 12.13
C LYS A 136 -0.36 -23.91 11.40
N GLN A 137 -1.46 -24.55 11.79
CA GLN A 137 -2.76 -24.28 11.19
C GLN A 137 -3.31 -22.93 11.64
N GLU A 138 -3.19 -22.62 12.92
CA GLU A 138 -3.59 -21.32 13.46
C GLU A 138 -2.77 -20.18 12.84
N TYR A 139 -1.45 -20.35 12.67
CA TYR A 139 -0.62 -19.36 11.99
C TYR A 139 -1.11 -19.10 10.56
N LYS A 140 -1.37 -20.14 9.78
CA LYS A 140 -1.87 -19.96 8.40
C LYS A 140 -3.19 -19.22 8.36
N ARG A 141 -4.12 -19.54 9.27
CA ARG A 141 -5.42 -18.90 9.35
C ARG A 141 -5.30 -17.42 9.74
N GLU A 142 -4.60 -17.15 10.84
CA GLU A 142 -4.42 -15.79 11.35
C GLU A 142 -3.60 -14.92 10.37
N ALA A 143 -2.56 -15.47 9.74
CA ALA A 143 -1.79 -14.77 8.72
C ALA A 143 -2.63 -14.44 7.47
N PHE A 144 -3.53 -15.33 7.07
CA PHE A 144 -4.46 -15.06 5.96
C PHE A 144 -5.46 -13.96 6.33
N GLU A 145 -5.98 -13.98 7.55
CA GLU A 145 -6.87 -12.93 8.06
C GLU A 145 -6.16 -11.56 8.07
N LEU A 146 -4.91 -11.49 8.55
CA LEU A 146 -4.09 -10.28 8.53
C LEU A 146 -3.84 -9.78 7.10
N PHE A 147 -3.58 -10.70 6.15
CA PHE A 147 -3.38 -10.33 4.75
C PHE A 147 -4.67 -9.81 4.09
N SER A 148 -5.81 -10.43 4.38
CA SER A 148 -7.11 -9.93 3.90
C SER A 148 -7.40 -8.53 4.42
N GLN A 149 -7.17 -8.29 5.72
CA GLN A 149 -7.31 -6.96 6.32
C GLN A 149 -6.39 -5.92 5.67
N LEU A 150 -5.13 -6.28 5.38
CA LEU A 150 -4.21 -5.42 4.64
C LEU A 150 -4.81 -4.98 3.31
N LEU A 151 -5.32 -5.93 2.52
CA LEU A 151 -5.90 -5.61 1.20
C LEU A 151 -7.11 -4.68 1.31
N ASP A 152 -7.97 -4.90 2.31
CA ASP A 152 -9.17 -4.08 2.51
C ASP A 152 -8.81 -2.67 2.98
N VAL A 153 -7.85 -2.52 3.90
CA VAL A 153 -7.35 -1.23 4.35
C VAL A 153 -6.70 -0.45 3.20
N VAL A 154 -5.87 -1.10 2.38
CA VAL A 154 -5.22 -0.46 1.21
C VAL A 154 -6.29 0.02 0.21
N LYS A 155 -7.29 -0.80 -0.12
CA LYS A 155 -8.39 -0.39 -1.03
C LYS A 155 -9.14 0.81 -0.48
N MET A 156 -9.52 0.77 0.79
CA MET A 156 -10.25 1.85 1.45
C MET A 156 -9.44 3.15 1.43
N GLU A 157 -8.19 3.10 1.87
CA GLU A 157 -7.36 4.30 1.99
C GLU A 157 -7.00 4.90 0.64
N VAL A 158 -6.62 4.08 -0.34
CA VAL A 158 -6.36 4.55 -1.71
C VAL A 158 -7.60 5.21 -2.29
N THR A 159 -8.78 4.58 -2.16
CA THR A 159 -10.03 5.14 -2.67
C THR A 159 -10.35 6.47 -1.97
N ARG A 160 -10.22 6.52 -0.65
CA ARG A 160 -10.44 7.74 0.13
C ARG A 160 -9.50 8.86 -0.29
N LEU A 161 -8.20 8.60 -0.37
CA LEU A 161 -7.20 9.58 -0.79
C LEU A 161 -7.49 10.10 -2.20
N LEU A 162 -7.73 9.21 -3.15
CA LEU A 162 -8.04 9.59 -4.53
C LEU A 162 -9.31 10.43 -4.64
N MET A 163 -10.33 10.14 -3.83
CA MET A 163 -11.59 10.88 -3.81
C MET A 163 -11.51 12.21 -3.05
N THR A 164 -10.56 12.38 -2.13
CA THR A 164 -10.43 13.60 -1.31
C THR A 164 -9.36 14.56 -1.79
N VAL A 165 -8.38 14.11 -2.55
CA VAL A 165 -7.31 14.98 -3.09
C VAL A 165 -7.91 16.13 -3.89
N ARG A 166 -7.68 17.35 -3.42
CA ARG A 166 -8.05 18.58 -4.13
C ARG A 166 -6.87 19.04 -4.98
N ILE A 167 -7.00 18.85 -6.27
CA ILE A 167 -6.00 19.28 -7.22
C ILE A 167 -6.32 20.73 -7.59
N GLN A 168 -5.51 21.66 -7.09
CA GLN A 168 -5.74 23.10 -7.33
C GLN A 168 -5.14 23.58 -8.66
N SER A 169 -4.11 22.92 -9.18
CA SER A 169 -3.54 23.18 -10.50
C SER A 169 -2.74 21.98 -11.02
N GLN A 170 -2.61 21.91 -12.34
CA GLN A 170 -1.81 20.87 -13.01
C GLN A 170 -0.34 20.87 -12.57
N GLU A 171 0.21 22.05 -12.23
CA GLU A 171 1.58 22.21 -11.73
C GLU A 171 1.76 21.65 -10.30
N GLN A 172 0.76 21.79 -9.43
CA GLN A 172 0.83 21.27 -8.06
C GLN A 172 0.75 19.73 -8.03
N VAL A 173 0.03 19.14 -8.97
CA VAL A 173 -0.03 17.66 -9.09
C VAL A 173 1.30 17.11 -9.58
N ALA A 174 1.90 17.74 -10.58
CA ALA A 174 3.21 17.35 -11.07
C ALA A 174 4.28 17.47 -9.98
N GLN A 175 4.26 18.55 -9.21
CA GLN A 175 5.19 18.76 -8.08
C GLN A 175 4.96 17.73 -6.96
N ALA A 176 3.71 17.44 -6.61
CA ALA A 176 3.39 16.43 -5.59
C ALA A 176 3.81 15.01 -6.05
N ALA A 177 3.58 14.67 -7.31
CA ALA A 177 4.04 13.40 -7.88
C ALA A 177 5.58 13.29 -7.88
N GLU A 178 6.25 14.36 -8.25
CA GLU A 178 7.73 14.44 -8.26
C GLU A 178 8.33 14.36 -6.84
N GLU A 179 7.71 15.00 -5.84
CA GLU A 179 8.11 14.88 -4.44
C GLU A 179 7.90 13.45 -3.89
N ILE A 180 6.81 12.80 -4.27
CA ILE A 180 6.53 11.41 -3.86
C ILE A 180 7.55 10.46 -4.49
N GLU A 181 7.86 10.66 -5.75
CA GLU A 181 8.84 9.85 -6.48
C GLU A 181 10.28 10.09 -5.95
N ALA A 182 10.62 11.35 -5.63
CA ALA A 182 11.89 11.70 -4.98
C ALA A 182 12.02 11.09 -3.57
N ARG A 183 10.93 11.03 -2.80
CA ARG A 183 10.92 10.34 -1.49
C ARG A 183 11.02 8.82 -1.64
N ALA A 184 10.36 8.24 -2.63
CA ALA A 184 10.45 6.81 -2.91
C ALA A 184 11.86 6.39 -3.32
N SER A 185 12.56 7.24 -4.09
CA SER A 185 13.94 7.00 -4.49
C SER A 185 14.97 7.22 -3.36
N GLN A 186 14.63 7.99 -2.31
CA GLN A 186 15.48 8.17 -1.12
C GLN A 186 15.42 7.00 -0.13
N VAL A 187 14.49 6.06 -0.29
CA VAL A 187 14.42 4.83 0.53
C VAL A 187 15.45 3.79 0.04
N GLY A 188 16.67 4.23 -0.22
CA GLY A 188 17.79 3.38 -0.70
C GLY A 188 18.48 2.54 0.38
N ASN A 189 18.12 2.69 1.67
CA ASN A 189 18.78 1.98 2.78
C ASN A 189 17.85 0.97 3.46
N VAL A 190 17.20 0.10 2.68
CA VAL A 190 16.48 -1.03 3.27
C VAL A 190 17.46 -2.18 3.46
N THR A 191 17.94 -2.35 4.68
CA THR A 191 18.70 -3.53 5.08
C THR A 191 17.70 -4.65 5.41
N TYR A 192 17.58 -5.64 4.55
CA TYR A 192 16.82 -6.86 4.84
C TYR A 192 17.61 -7.72 5.80
N THR A 193 17.10 -7.89 7.01
CA THR A 193 17.67 -8.83 7.99
C THR A 193 16.83 -10.11 7.98
N HIS A 194 17.41 -11.20 7.47
CA HIS A 194 16.82 -12.54 7.59
C HIS A 194 17.45 -13.27 8.77
N PRO A 195 16.66 -13.70 9.76
CA PRO A 195 17.18 -14.61 10.78
C PRO A 195 17.38 -16.01 10.15
N ASN A 196 18.57 -16.51 10.25
CA ASN A 196 18.90 -17.88 9.85
C ASN A 196 18.34 -18.89 10.88
N GLU A 197 18.23 -20.16 10.52
CA GLU A 197 17.73 -21.23 11.42
C GLU A 197 18.61 -21.45 12.67
N ASP A 198 19.86 -20.97 12.64
CA ASP A 198 20.82 -21.02 13.76
C ASP A 198 20.77 -19.82 14.72
N GLY A 199 19.83 -18.88 14.51
CA GLY A 199 19.66 -17.68 15.32
C GLY A 199 20.61 -16.53 14.98
N SER A 200 21.45 -16.67 13.95
CA SER A 200 22.27 -15.57 13.42
C SER A 200 21.47 -14.68 12.49
N VAL A 201 21.83 -13.39 12.44
CA VAL A 201 21.16 -12.41 11.57
C VAL A 201 22.07 -12.11 10.38
N SER A 202 21.65 -12.50 9.17
CA SER A 202 22.31 -12.04 7.95
C SER A 202 21.62 -10.77 7.44
N SER A 203 22.40 -9.73 7.18
CA SER A 203 21.94 -8.48 6.56
C SER A 203 22.39 -8.45 5.10
N GLU A 204 21.46 -8.52 4.15
CA GLU A 204 21.75 -8.19 2.76
C GLU A 204 21.50 -6.69 2.54
N ALA A 205 22.58 -5.94 2.37
CA ALA A 205 22.51 -4.55 1.96
C ALA A 205 22.20 -4.50 0.46
N GLY A 206 21.03 -3.98 0.10
CA GLY A 206 20.67 -3.79 -1.29
C GLY A 206 21.63 -2.82 -1.99
N GLN A 207 22.12 -3.25 -3.09
CA GLN A 207 22.68 -2.55 -4.28
C GLN A 207 23.61 -1.32 -4.18
N GLU A 208 23.89 -0.74 -3.02
CA GLU A 208 24.97 0.27 -2.92
C GLU A 208 26.39 -0.32 -2.95
N SER A 209 26.51 -1.65 -2.91
CA SER A 209 27.78 -2.35 -3.10
C SER A 209 28.42 -2.19 -4.47
N ALA A 210 27.68 -1.79 -5.50
CA ALA A 210 28.23 -1.71 -6.86
C ALA A 210 29.24 -0.56 -7.02
N VAL A 211 29.00 0.57 -6.36
CA VAL A 211 29.91 1.74 -6.43
C VAL A 211 31.14 1.53 -5.56
N ALA A 212 30.98 0.94 -4.37
CA ALA A 212 32.10 0.57 -3.51
C ALA A 212 32.92 -0.60 -4.08
N ALA A 213 32.26 -1.57 -4.72
CA ALA A 213 32.94 -2.67 -5.41
C ALA A 213 33.71 -2.19 -6.65
N ALA A 214 33.20 -1.20 -7.39
CA ALA A 214 33.88 -0.61 -8.51
C ALA A 214 35.13 0.20 -8.06
N ALA A 215 35.05 0.88 -6.90
CA ALA A 215 36.20 1.58 -6.32
C ALA A 215 37.30 0.61 -5.83
N VAL A 216 36.92 -0.55 -5.33
CA VAL A 216 37.88 -1.59 -4.90
C VAL A 216 38.49 -2.33 -6.10
N ALA A 217 37.72 -2.50 -7.19
CA ALA A 217 38.23 -3.15 -8.41
C ALA A 217 39.31 -2.31 -9.16
N SER A 218 39.41 -1.01 -8.86
CA SER A 218 40.43 -0.12 -9.44
C SER A 218 41.76 -0.11 -8.68
N LEU A 219 41.87 -0.80 -7.54
CA LEU A 219 43.09 -0.90 -6.77
C LEU A 219 44.06 -1.93 -7.42
N PRO A 220 45.36 -1.65 -7.49
CA PRO A 220 46.34 -2.60 -8.01
C PRO A 220 46.34 -3.89 -7.20
N LYS A 221 46.38 -5.04 -7.87
CA LYS A 221 46.48 -6.36 -7.23
C LYS A 221 47.77 -6.47 -6.45
N VAL A 222 47.69 -6.41 -5.14
CA VAL A 222 48.83 -6.51 -4.22
C VAL A 222 48.84 -7.87 -3.52
N GLY A 223 50.03 -8.35 -3.21
CA GLY A 223 50.20 -9.61 -2.49
C GLY A 223 49.68 -9.54 -1.05
N ARG A 224 49.28 -10.70 -0.52
CA ARG A 224 48.64 -10.81 0.83
C ARG A 224 49.49 -10.20 1.95
N ASN A 225 50.83 -10.18 1.82
CA ASN A 225 51.77 -9.66 2.83
C ASN A 225 52.29 -8.25 2.50
N GLU A 226 51.93 -7.65 1.39
CA GLU A 226 52.34 -6.31 0.98
C GLU A 226 51.55 -5.21 1.72
N PRO A 227 52.09 -3.97 1.77
CA PRO A 227 51.35 -2.87 2.38
C PRO A 227 50.08 -2.59 1.63
N CYS A 228 48.99 -2.31 2.37
CA CYS A 228 47.70 -2.07 1.77
C CYS A 228 47.68 -0.75 0.99
N PRO A 229 47.21 -0.72 -0.27
CA PRO A 229 47.19 0.47 -1.11
C PRO A 229 46.28 1.60 -0.60
N CYS A 230 45.50 1.36 0.43
CA CYS A 230 44.65 2.39 1.08
C CYS A 230 45.47 3.37 1.95
N GLY A 231 46.77 3.24 2.07
CA GLY A 231 47.63 4.14 2.85
C GLY A 231 47.59 3.92 4.37
N SER A 232 46.91 2.86 4.87
CA SER A 232 46.78 2.58 6.30
C SER A 232 48.03 2.07 7.01
N GLY A 233 49.14 1.83 6.28
CA GLY A 233 50.37 1.27 6.81
C GLY A 233 50.31 -0.20 7.26
N LYS A 234 49.15 -0.84 7.16
CA LYS A 234 48.95 -2.25 7.52
C LYS A 234 49.15 -3.15 6.31
N LYS A 235 49.55 -4.43 6.55
CA LYS A 235 49.61 -5.44 5.50
C LYS A 235 48.21 -5.71 4.93
N TYR A 236 48.11 -6.00 3.62
CA TYR A 236 46.82 -6.21 2.93
C TYR A 236 45.91 -7.22 3.66
N LYS A 237 46.46 -8.36 4.13
CA LYS A 237 45.74 -9.38 4.90
C LYS A 237 45.13 -8.88 6.24
N ASN A 238 45.67 -7.78 6.81
CA ASN A 238 45.20 -7.22 8.08
C ASN A 238 44.36 -5.97 7.89
N CYS A 239 44.06 -5.59 6.65
CA CYS A 239 43.26 -4.45 6.25
C CYS A 239 42.16 -4.89 5.29
N HIS A 240 42.24 -4.57 4.02
CA HIS A 240 41.21 -4.90 3.03
C HIS A 240 41.17 -6.38 2.61
N GLY A 241 42.26 -7.14 2.81
CA GLY A 241 42.29 -8.58 2.60
C GLY A 241 41.81 -9.44 3.76
N LYS A 242 41.18 -8.85 4.80
CA LYS A 242 40.64 -9.57 5.97
C LYS A 242 39.28 -10.18 5.70
N LEU A 243 38.63 -9.79 4.60
CA LEU A 243 37.29 -10.22 4.20
C LEU A 243 37.30 -11.24 3.02
N ALA A 244 38.45 -11.81 2.72
CA ALA A 244 38.59 -12.87 1.73
C ALA A 244 38.92 -14.21 2.39
#